data_03fe559f158cb99b182ab682fedee012
#
_entry.id   03fe559f158cb99b182ab682fedee012
#
_cell.length_a   1.000
_cell.length_b   1.000
_cell.length_c   1.000
_cell.angle_alpha   90.00
_cell.angle_beta   90.00
_cell.angle_gamma   90.00
#
_symmetry.space_group_name_H-M   'P 1'
#
loop_
_entity.id
_entity.type
_entity.pdbx_description
1 polymer ?
#
loop_
_entity_poly.entity_id
_entity_poly.type
_entity_poly.pdbx_seq_one_letter_code
_entity_poly.pdbx_strand_id
1 'polypeptide(L)'
;MESRLVWNDRYSVGVNIIDKEHKKLFRILNKLFEFGDLETKRPWVCQETVKYFKDHAIRHFQDEEEYMASIRHIGLKMHRRIHKNFRDTTLPALEKEMEDKNYSEESVNHFLGVCAGWLIGHTLIEDQAIVSGEEIKQWENLLPEEEQAVMGQAIVNQLHTMFRLETKMISNCYGGEKFGDGIYYRLVYSTREKKRWEFILVLEERLIINTIGSVLDMKSKAIDVLVMNAARYTSRQFVEYIKSFFPALAEADVKDEQLLTYEQFEKVFEKHSPQYSLLFDTGEGYFAYCMATIDELPDKESGNSIMTENAMAKVEKYLAQNREKKAAAENRKKVLIVDDSNFMLTLMKDLLKNDYEVQTATSGLSAIRSIALGRPDLVLLDYEMPVCKGDQILEMIRADADFADISVVFLTGKADKESVKKVLEFKPDGYLSKALEPEAIKREIDRFFERKK
;
A
#
# COMPACT_ATOMS: atom_id res chain seq x y z
N MET A 1 32.24 2.29 -4.12
CA MET A 1 30.80 1.92 -4.03
C MET A 1 30.02 3.20 -3.73
N GLU A 2 28.97 3.43 -4.51
CA GLU A 2 28.06 4.56 -4.26
C GLU A 2 27.23 4.27 -3.00
N SER A 3 27.04 5.29 -2.16
CA SER A 3 26.27 5.16 -0.93
C SER A 3 24.78 4.90 -1.26
N ARG A 4 24.17 3.91 -0.61
CA ARG A 4 22.76 3.55 -0.84
C ARG A 4 21.77 4.48 -0.14
N LEU A 5 22.20 5.20 0.91
CA LEU A 5 21.39 6.19 1.61
C LEU A 5 22.02 7.56 1.41
N VAL A 6 21.44 8.38 0.55
CA VAL A 6 21.95 9.71 0.23
C VAL A 6 21.26 10.76 1.10
N TRP A 7 22.03 11.44 1.94
CA TRP A 7 21.54 12.62 2.65
C TRP A 7 21.16 13.73 1.67
N ASN A 8 20.02 14.34 1.86
CA ASN A 8 19.61 15.56 1.17
C ASN A 8 18.86 16.50 2.13
N ASP A 9 18.57 17.72 1.69
CA ASP A 9 17.99 18.76 2.54
C ASP A 9 16.60 18.45 3.08
N ARG A 10 15.87 17.49 2.52
CA ARG A 10 14.56 17.07 3.06
C ARG A 10 14.64 16.36 4.40
N TYR A 11 15.79 15.80 4.76
CA TYR A 11 16.03 15.18 6.07
C TYR A 11 16.47 16.20 7.13
N SER A 12 16.77 17.43 6.73
CA SER A 12 17.15 18.49 7.66
C SER A 12 15.94 19.03 8.37
N VAL A 13 16.00 19.02 9.70
CA VAL A 13 15.01 19.67 10.56
C VAL A 13 15.42 21.13 10.90
N GLY A 14 16.57 21.60 10.38
CA GLY A 14 17.07 22.94 10.64
C GLY A 14 17.68 23.11 12.04
N VAL A 15 17.74 22.05 12.85
CA VAL A 15 18.37 22.02 14.18
C VAL A 15 19.71 21.35 14.06
N ASN A 16 20.79 22.14 14.10
CA ASN A 16 22.15 21.71 13.74
C ASN A 16 22.65 20.47 14.52
N ILE A 17 22.27 20.31 15.79
CA ILE A 17 22.67 19.16 16.61
C ILE A 17 21.98 17.89 16.11
N ILE A 18 20.68 17.95 15.81
CA ILE A 18 19.86 16.85 15.31
C ILE A 18 20.34 16.47 13.90
N ASP A 19 20.45 17.43 12.99
CA ASP A 19 20.90 17.20 11.60
C ASP A 19 22.30 16.55 11.53
N LYS A 20 23.20 16.88 12.43
CA LYS A 20 24.52 16.23 12.51
C LYS A 20 24.44 14.76 12.89
N GLU A 21 23.60 14.42 13.86
CA GLU A 21 23.42 13.03 14.29
C GLU A 21 22.70 12.21 13.21
N HIS A 22 21.68 12.77 12.54
CA HIS A 22 21.05 12.14 11.37
C HIS A 22 22.10 11.81 10.29
N LYS A 23 22.92 12.77 9.89
CA LYS A 23 24.01 12.54 8.91
C LYS A 23 24.98 11.45 9.33
N LYS A 24 25.22 11.29 10.64
CA LYS A 24 26.04 10.17 11.15
C LYS A 24 25.33 8.84 11.02
N LEU A 25 24.05 8.75 11.39
CA LEU A 25 23.25 7.53 11.25
C LEU A 25 23.18 7.06 9.80
N PHE A 26 22.93 7.99 8.85
CA PHE A 26 23.00 7.69 7.41
C PHE A 26 24.35 7.11 6.98
N ARG A 27 25.46 7.70 7.45
CA ARG A 27 26.83 7.21 7.15
C ARG A 27 27.10 5.84 7.76
N ILE A 28 26.60 5.56 8.96
CA ILE A 28 26.80 4.27 9.64
C ILE A 28 26.05 3.17 8.87
N LEU A 29 24.81 3.41 8.48
CA LEU A 29 24.05 2.46 7.68
C LEU A 29 24.71 2.20 6.33
N ASN A 30 25.22 3.25 5.65
CA ASN A 30 25.98 3.08 4.40
C ASN A 30 27.20 2.18 4.54
N LYS A 31 27.92 2.26 5.66
CA LYS A 31 29.05 1.35 5.92
C LYS A 31 28.61 -0.10 6.02
N LEU A 32 27.44 -0.39 6.62
CA LEU A 32 26.90 -1.75 6.65
C LEU A 32 26.56 -2.27 5.25
N PHE A 33 26.04 -1.42 4.37
CA PHE A 33 25.84 -1.78 2.96
C PHE A 33 27.14 -2.12 2.22
N GLU A 34 28.24 -1.43 2.53
CA GLU A 34 29.56 -1.70 1.91
C GLU A 34 30.16 -3.04 2.35
N PHE A 35 29.88 -3.47 3.58
CA PHE A 35 30.46 -4.68 4.15
C PHE A 35 29.68 -5.96 3.83
N GLY A 36 28.47 -5.85 3.26
CA GLY A 36 27.67 -7.00 2.85
C GLY A 36 28.39 -7.97 1.89
N ASP A 37 29.40 -7.48 1.15
CA ASP A 37 30.15 -8.23 0.15
C ASP A 37 31.41 -8.94 0.71
N LEU A 38 31.77 -8.78 2.00
CA LEU A 38 32.97 -9.34 2.60
C LEU A 38 32.68 -10.63 3.39
N GLU A 39 32.66 -11.79 2.71
CA GLU A 39 32.32 -13.09 3.31
C GLU A 39 33.13 -13.48 4.55
N THR A 40 34.45 -13.23 4.57
CA THR A 40 35.38 -13.75 5.59
C THR A 40 35.38 -12.99 6.92
N LYS A 41 34.92 -11.73 6.96
CA LYS A 41 34.93 -10.89 8.17
C LYS A 41 33.52 -10.36 8.53
N ARG A 42 32.51 -10.83 7.84
CA ARG A 42 31.13 -10.35 7.95
C ARG A 42 30.59 -10.33 9.40
N PRO A 43 30.69 -11.40 10.21
CA PRO A 43 30.13 -11.39 11.56
C PRO A 43 30.71 -10.29 12.44
N TRP A 44 32.03 -10.19 12.53
CA TRP A 44 32.70 -9.20 13.36
C TRP A 44 32.39 -7.76 12.92
N VAL A 45 32.46 -7.49 11.62
CA VAL A 45 32.20 -6.15 11.06
C VAL A 45 30.76 -5.75 11.30
N CYS A 46 29.81 -6.67 11.10
CA CYS A 46 28.39 -6.42 11.37
C CYS A 46 28.15 -6.14 12.86
N GLN A 47 28.71 -6.93 13.77
CA GLN A 47 28.59 -6.74 15.22
C GLN A 47 29.08 -5.34 15.64
N GLU A 48 30.29 -4.95 15.25
CA GLU A 48 30.85 -3.65 15.61
C GLU A 48 30.05 -2.48 15.01
N THR A 49 29.57 -2.62 13.76
CA THR A 49 28.81 -1.55 13.12
C THR A 49 27.39 -1.43 13.69
N VAL A 50 26.75 -2.55 14.02
CA VAL A 50 25.45 -2.56 14.72
C VAL A 50 25.56 -1.92 16.10
N LYS A 51 26.58 -2.29 16.86
CA LYS A 51 26.87 -1.66 18.16
C LYS A 51 27.08 -0.16 18.03
N TYR A 52 27.88 0.26 17.06
CA TYR A 52 28.11 1.67 16.79
C TYR A 52 26.85 2.44 16.36
N PHE A 53 26.01 1.82 15.52
CA PHE A 53 24.71 2.36 15.17
C PHE A 53 23.80 2.53 16.38
N LYS A 54 23.70 1.51 17.21
CA LYS A 54 22.89 1.51 18.43
C LYS A 54 23.34 2.60 19.42
N ASP A 55 24.65 2.72 19.67
CA ASP A 55 25.20 3.73 20.58
C ASP A 55 24.91 5.16 20.09
N HIS A 56 24.97 5.37 18.77
CA HIS A 56 24.66 6.67 18.15
C HIS A 56 23.17 6.98 18.15
N ALA A 57 22.33 5.99 17.85
CA ALA A 57 20.89 6.15 17.91
C ALA A 57 20.40 6.49 19.33
N ILE A 58 20.94 5.84 20.36
CA ILE A 58 20.59 6.14 21.75
C ILE A 58 20.98 7.58 22.15
N ARG A 59 22.16 8.04 21.75
CA ARG A 59 22.58 9.44 22.02
C ARG A 59 21.71 10.44 21.27
N HIS A 60 21.47 10.18 20.00
CA HIS A 60 20.57 10.99 19.19
C HIS A 60 19.18 11.13 19.85
N PHE A 61 18.59 10.03 20.32
CA PHE A 61 17.30 10.06 21.02
C PHE A 61 17.33 10.92 22.27
N GLN A 62 18.43 10.87 23.03
CA GLN A 62 18.60 11.72 24.22
C GLN A 62 18.69 13.19 23.85
N ASP A 63 19.55 13.54 22.91
CA ASP A 63 19.77 14.93 22.48
C ASP A 63 18.47 15.56 21.93
N GLU A 64 17.70 14.77 21.18
CA GLU A 64 16.45 15.20 20.60
C GLU A 64 15.32 15.34 21.63
N GLU A 65 15.19 14.38 22.53
CA GLU A 65 14.23 14.45 23.64
C GLU A 65 14.54 15.63 24.60
N GLU A 66 15.83 15.94 24.81
CA GLU A 66 16.27 17.11 25.57
C GLU A 66 15.93 18.41 24.83
N TYR A 67 16.16 18.47 23.52
CA TYR A 67 15.75 19.60 22.71
C TYR A 67 14.24 19.83 22.75
N MET A 68 13.43 18.77 22.50
CA MET A 68 11.98 18.85 22.59
C MET A 68 11.49 19.29 23.96
N ALA A 69 12.13 18.82 25.04
CA ALA A 69 11.81 19.25 26.42
C ALA A 69 12.13 20.73 26.62
N SER A 70 13.25 21.22 26.09
CA SER A 70 13.66 22.61 26.18
C SER A 70 12.67 23.59 25.56
N ILE A 71 12.07 23.20 24.44
CA ILE A 71 11.04 23.97 23.74
C ILE A 71 9.61 23.66 24.22
N ARG A 72 9.45 22.78 25.21
CA ARG A 72 8.17 22.30 25.72
C ARG A 72 7.25 21.72 24.63
N HIS A 73 7.83 20.96 23.70
CA HIS A 73 7.10 20.40 22.57
C HIS A 73 5.98 19.45 23.03
N ILE A 74 4.78 19.64 22.53
CA ILE A 74 3.58 18.88 22.94
C ILE A 74 3.68 17.38 22.61
N GLY A 75 4.37 17.03 21.51
CA GLY A 75 4.58 15.66 21.02
C GLY A 75 5.63 14.85 21.78
N LEU A 76 6.36 15.44 22.76
CA LEU A 76 7.48 14.77 23.44
C LEU A 76 7.13 13.38 24.01
N LYS A 77 5.92 13.22 24.60
CA LYS A 77 5.50 11.93 25.18
C LYS A 77 5.38 10.82 24.12
N MET A 78 4.83 11.15 22.96
CA MET A 78 4.68 10.21 21.84
C MET A 78 6.05 9.89 21.24
N HIS A 79 6.86 10.91 21.00
CA HIS A 79 8.21 10.78 20.44
C HIS A 79 9.10 9.86 21.30
N ARG A 80 9.11 10.05 22.63
CA ARG A 80 9.77 9.13 23.57
C ARG A 80 9.27 7.69 23.47
N ARG A 81 8.01 7.48 23.18
CA ARG A 81 7.44 6.12 22.99
C ARG A 81 7.98 5.47 21.74
N ILE A 82 8.12 6.23 20.65
CA ILE A 82 8.70 5.76 19.37
C ILE A 82 10.14 5.36 19.59
N HIS A 83 10.97 6.21 20.18
CA HIS A 83 12.35 5.92 20.53
C HIS A 83 12.49 4.68 21.41
N LYS A 84 11.69 4.61 22.47
CA LYS A 84 11.68 3.47 23.40
C LYS A 84 11.33 2.17 22.69
N ASN A 85 10.32 2.16 21.82
CA ASN A 85 9.94 0.96 21.08
C ASN A 85 11.05 0.49 20.14
N PHE A 86 11.69 1.41 19.43
CA PHE A 86 12.80 1.07 18.54
C PHE A 86 14.01 0.53 19.33
N ARG A 87 14.42 1.23 20.39
CA ARG A 87 15.56 0.89 21.24
C ARG A 87 15.37 -0.41 22.02
N ASP A 88 14.20 -0.59 22.65
CA ASP A 88 13.97 -1.66 23.64
C ASP A 88 13.30 -2.91 23.04
N THR A 89 12.75 -2.81 21.82
CA THR A 89 12.02 -3.91 21.16
C THR A 89 12.58 -4.23 19.80
N THR A 90 12.63 -3.25 18.88
CA THR A 90 12.97 -3.50 17.49
C THR A 90 14.45 -3.84 17.31
N LEU A 91 15.37 -3.02 17.82
CA LEU A 91 16.82 -3.26 17.69
C LEU A 91 17.26 -4.58 18.33
N PRO A 92 16.85 -4.93 19.57
CA PRO A 92 17.24 -6.21 20.19
C PRO A 92 16.71 -7.43 19.42
N ALA A 93 15.51 -7.35 18.83
CA ALA A 93 14.97 -8.44 18.02
C ALA A 93 15.79 -8.65 16.73
N LEU A 94 16.21 -7.57 16.07
CA LEU A 94 17.06 -7.62 14.88
C LEU A 94 18.48 -8.11 15.19
N GLU A 95 19.07 -7.66 16.30
CA GLU A 95 20.39 -8.15 16.77
C GLU A 95 20.34 -9.67 16.98
N LYS A 96 19.34 -10.15 17.72
CA LYS A 96 19.16 -11.58 17.98
C LYS A 96 18.96 -12.36 16.68
N GLU A 97 18.15 -11.88 15.75
CA GLU A 97 17.95 -12.54 14.45
C GLU A 97 19.27 -12.68 13.67
N MET A 98 20.09 -11.61 13.65
CA MET A 98 21.41 -11.68 13.00
C MET A 98 22.34 -12.68 13.67
N GLU A 99 22.38 -12.72 15.00
CA GLU A 99 23.18 -13.68 15.76
C GLU A 99 22.72 -15.12 15.49
N ASP A 100 21.41 -15.41 15.60
CA ASP A 100 20.82 -16.74 15.38
C ASP A 100 21.07 -17.24 13.94
N LYS A 101 21.13 -16.33 12.95
CA LYS A 101 21.42 -16.63 11.53
C LYS A 101 22.88 -16.47 11.15
N ASN A 102 23.78 -16.36 12.11
CA ASN A 102 25.24 -16.18 11.93
C ASN A 102 25.57 -15.07 10.90
N TYR A 103 24.88 -13.93 10.99
CA TYR A 103 25.05 -12.76 10.12
C TYR A 103 24.95 -13.10 8.63
N SER A 104 24.01 -13.96 8.25
CA SER A 104 23.73 -14.27 6.86
C SER A 104 23.39 -12.98 6.09
N GLU A 105 23.64 -12.97 4.77
CA GLU A 105 23.29 -11.83 3.92
C GLU A 105 21.82 -11.42 4.09
N GLU A 106 20.97 -12.42 4.19
CA GLU A 106 19.54 -12.29 4.44
C GLU A 106 19.25 -11.50 5.71
N SER A 107 19.82 -11.90 6.87
CA SER A 107 19.58 -11.24 8.16
C SER A 107 20.16 -9.83 8.21
N VAL A 108 21.28 -9.60 7.55
CA VAL A 108 21.88 -8.26 7.41
C VAL A 108 21.01 -7.35 6.55
N ASN A 109 20.49 -7.82 5.41
CA ASN A 109 19.57 -7.05 4.57
C ASN A 109 18.26 -6.73 5.30
N HIS A 110 17.76 -7.65 6.14
CA HIS A 110 16.61 -7.37 6.99
C HIS A 110 16.88 -6.25 7.98
N PHE A 111 17.98 -6.36 8.73
CA PHE A 111 18.42 -5.30 9.65
C PHE A 111 18.53 -3.95 8.95
N LEU A 112 19.20 -3.91 7.80
CA LEU A 112 19.40 -2.68 7.02
C LEU A 112 18.08 -2.10 6.53
N GLY A 113 17.17 -2.93 6.00
CA GLY A 113 15.85 -2.49 5.53
C GLY A 113 15.02 -1.89 6.66
N VAL A 114 15.01 -2.53 7.82
CA VAL A 114 14.28 -2.04 9.01
C VAL A 114 14.87 -0.73 9.53
N CYS A 115 16.19 -0.66 9.70
CA CYS A 115 16.86 0.54 10.20
C CYS A 115 16.75 1.71 9.20
N ALA A 116 16.88 1.44 7.90
CA ALA A 116 16.70 2.46 6.86
C ALA A 116 15.25 2.97 6.83
N GLY A 117 14.27 2.09 6.85
CA GLY A 117 12.85 2.48 6.88
C GLY A 117 12.50 3.25 8.15
N TRP A 118 13.04 2.82 9.30
CA TRP A 118 12.89 3.57 10.55
C TRP A 118 13.49 4.97 10.45
N LEU A 119 14.74 5.08 9.99
CA LEU A 119 15.42 6.36 9.88
C LEU A 119 14.72 7.31 8.89
N ILE A 120 14.29 6.80 7.72
CA ILE A 120 13.53 7.57 6.73
C ILE A 120 12.23 8.10 7.34
N GLY A 121 11.44 7.23 7.95
CA GLY A 121 10.17 7.62 8.54
C GLY A 121 10.36 8.55 9.73
N HIS A 122 11.32 8.25 10.62
CA HIS A 122 11.62 9.08 11.78
C HIS A 122 12.00 10.51 11.38
N THR A 123 13.01 10.65 10.51
CA THR A 123 13.48 11.98 10.07
C THR A 123 12.48 12.76 9.24
N LEU A 124 11.67 12.08 8.40
CA LEU A 124 10.72 12.74 7.49
C LEU A 124 9.31 12.94 8.08
N ILE A 125 8.98 12.25 9.17
CA ILE A 125 7.66 12.36 9.80
C ILE A 125 7.79 12.98 11.19
N GLU A 126 8.46 12.25 12.10
CA GLU A 126 8.45 12.59 13.53
C GLU A 126 9.28 13.84 13.82
N ASP A 127 10.48 13.94 13.25
CA ASP A 127 11.38 15.04 13.53
C ASP A 127 11.00 16.31 12.79
N GLN A 128 10.42 16.21 11.59
CA GLN A 128 9.83 17.34 10.89
C GLN A 128 8.68 17.97 11.70
N ALA A 129 7.92 17.17 12.42
CA ALA A 129 6.84 17.64 13.30
C ALA A 129 7.39 18.49 14.47
N ILE A 130 8.64 18.27 14.92
CA ILE A 130 9.25 19.04 16.00
C ILE A 130 9.43 20.52 15.62
N VAL A 131 9.74 20.79 14.35
CA VAL A 131 10.08 22.14 13.87
C VAL A 131 8.98 22.80 13.06
N SER A 132 8.00 22.05 12.58
CA SER A 132 6.87 22.58 11.77
C SER A 132 5.99 23.56 12.56
N GLY A 133 6.04 23.52 13.90
CA GLY A 133 5.16 24.31 14.76
C GLY A 133 3.69 23.99 14.59
N GLU A 134 3.35 22.95 13.83
CA GLU A 134 1.98 22.47 13.70
C GLU A 134 1.54 21.85 15.03
N GLU A 135 0.61 22.50 15.72
CA GLU A 135 -0.12 21.86 16.79
C GLU A 135 -0.86 20.67 16.20
N ILE A 136 -0.62 19.45 16.72
CA ILE A 136 -1.44 18.29 16.42
C ILE A 136 -2.84 18.61 16.95
N LYS A 137 -3.66 19.23 16.12
CA LYS A 137 -5.08 19.43 16.43
C LYS A 137 -5.74 18.07 16.40
N GLN A 138 -6.11 17.57 17.58
CA GLN A 138 -6.91 16.37 17.66
C GLN A 138 -8.25 16.61 16.96
N TRP A 139 -8.66 15.65 16.15
CA TRP A 139 -9.93 15.71 15.42
C TRP A 139 -11.07 15.28 16.37
N GLU A 140 -11.45 16.21 17.25
CA GLU A 140 -12.58 16.03 18.14
C GLU A 140 -13.80 16.75 17.55
N ASN A 141 -14.95 16.07 17.57
CA ASN A 141 -16.25 16.63 17.19
C ASN A 141 -16.40 17.07 15.71
N LEU A 142 -15.64 16.52 14.80
CA LEU A 142 -15.87 16.71 13.36
C LEU A 142 -17.06 15.86 12.89
N LEU A 143 -17.80 16.37 11.91
CA LEU A 143 -18.73 15.54 11.16
C LEU A 143 -17.94 14.53 10.30
N PRO A 144 -18.48 13.31 10.01
CA PRO A 144 -17.75 12.29 9.25
C PRO A 144 -17.20 12.77 7.91
N GLU A 145 -17.91 13.63 7.20
CA GLU A 145 -17.46 14.20 5.92
C GLU A 145 -16.30 15.20 6.11
N GLU A 146 -16.34 16.00 7.16
CA GLU A 146 -15.27 16.94 7.52
C GLU A 146 -14.02 16.17 7.95
N GLU A 147 -14.18 15.10 8.73
CA GLU A 147 -13.11 14.23 9.17
C GLU A 147 -12.40 13.55 7.99
N GLN A 148 -13.14 13.07 6.98
CA GLN A 148 -12.55 12.51 5.74
C GLN A 148 -11.74 13.55 4.97
N ALA A 149 -12.26 14.77 4.84
CA ALA A 149 -11.57 15.84 4.11
C ALA A 149 -10.27 16.26 4.82
N VAL A 150 -10.32 16.40 6.15
CA VAL A 150 -9.15 16.76 6.97
C VAL A 150 -8.11 15.65 6.95
N MET A 151 -8.53 14.38 7.05
CA MET A 151 -7.65 13.22 6.92
C MET A 151 -6.99 13.18 5.53
N GLY A 152 -7.78 13.36 4.47
CA GLY A 152 -7.27 13.40 3.10
C GLY A 152 -6.19 14.49 2.94
N GLN A 153 -6.42 15.68 3.48
CA GLN A 153 -5.45 16.77 3.42
C GLN A 153 -4.19 16.47 4.25
N ALA A 154 -4.34 15.87 5.44
CA ALA A 154 -3.20 15.47 6.26
C ALA A 154 -2.32 14.43 5.54
N ILE A 155 -2.94 13.46 4.85
CA ILE A 155 -2.23 12.47 4.03
C ILE A 155 -1.49 13.14 2.88
N VAL A 156 -2.14 14.06 2.14
CA VAL A 156 -1.52 14.82 1.04
C VAL A 156 -0.30 15.61 1.54
N ASN A 157 -0.46 16.36 2.63
CA ASN A 157 0.61 17.14 3.23
C ASN A 157 1.77 16.26 3.66
N GLN A 158 1.47 15.10 4.28
CA GLN A 158 2.50 14.18 4.75
C GLN A 158 3.27 13.54 3.60
N LEU A 159 2.61 13.10 2.52
CA LEU A 159 3.26 12.58 1.33
C LEU A 159 4.13 13.64 0.63
N HIS A 160 3.66 14.90 0.60
CA HIS A 160 4.46 16.01 0.10
C HIS A 160 5.70 16.24 0.97
N THR A 161 5.55 16.28 2.29
CA THR A 161 6.66 16.49 3.23
C THR A 161 7.71 15.39 3.11
N MET A 162 7.28 14.11 3.11
CA MET A 162 8.18 12.96 3.04
C MET A 162 8.90 12.83 1.71
N PHE A 163 8.18 12.94 0.61
CA PHE A 163 8.67 12.53 -0.71
C PHE A 163 8.56 13.61 -1.79
N ARG A 164 8.11 14.81 -1.45
CA ARG A 164 7.83 15.92 -2.40
C ARG A 164 6.86 15.55 -3.51
N LEU A 165 5.90 14.68 -3.19
CA LEU A 165 4.90 14.24 -4.15
C LEU A 165 3.79 15.29 -4.30
N GLU A 166 3.40 15.56 -5.54
CA GLU A 166 2.22 16.36 -5.88
C GLU A 166 0.97 15.48 -5.87
N THR A 167 0.51 15.17 -4.65
CA THR A 167 -0.55 14.21 -4.41
C THR A 167 -1.93 14.84 -4.52
N LYS A 168 -2.86 14.15 -5.19
CA LYS A 168 -4.27 14.53 -5.30
C LYS A 168 -5.16 13.40 -4.78
N MET A 169 -6.10 13.72 -3.90
CA MET A 169 -7.15 12.77 -3.54
C MET A 169 -8.14 12.68 -4.71
N ILE A 170 -8.26 11.50 -5.32
CA ILE A 170 -9.13 11.24 -6.48
C ILE A 170 -10.43 10.54 -6.10
N SER A 171 -10.51 9.91 -4.92
CA SER A 171 -11.73 9.34 -4.39
C SER A 171 -11.71 9.31 -2.86
N ASN A 172 -12.85 9.59 -2.25
CA ASN A 172 -13.10 9.41 -0.82
C ASN A 172 -13.94 8.15 -0.50
N CYS A 173 -14.18 7.33 -1.52
CA CYS A 173 -14.92 6.07 -1.44
C CYS A 173 -14.27 5.02 -2.35
N TYR A 174 -12.97 4.76 -2.14
CA TYR A 174 -12.27 3.68 -2.84
C TYR A 174 -12.95 2.34 -2.53
N GLY A 175 -13.28 1.57 -3.55
CA GLY A 175 -14.06 0.34 -3.46
C GLY A 175 -13.21 -0.94 -3.50
N GLY A 176 -11.88 -0.85 -3.36
CA GLY A 176 -10.99 -2.02 -3.45
C GLY A 176 -10.56 -2.35 -4.88
N GLU A 177 -10.82 -1.47 -5.84
CA GLU A 177 -10.42 -1.68 -7.23
C GLU A 177 -8.89 -1.89 -7.33
N LYS A 178 -8.49 -2.86 -8.16
CA LYS A 178 -7.07 -3.12 -8.42
C LYS A 178 -6.49 -2.00 -9.26
N PHE A 179 -5.35 -1.48 -8.85
CA PHE A 179 -4.55 -0.55 -9.64
C PHE A 179 -3.09 -1.00 -9.69
N GLY A 180 -2.54 -1.05 -10.87
CA GLY A 180 -1.16 -1.47 -11.10
C GLY A 180 -0.78 -2.78 -10.38
N ASP A 181 0.49 -2.89 -10.05
CA ASP A 181 1.01 -3.96 -9.18
C ASP A 181 0.97 -3.45 -7.74
N GLY A 182 -0.10 -3.79 -7.02
CA GLY A 182 -0.35 -3.32 -5.67
C GLY A 182 0.34 -4.14 -4.59
N ILE A 183 0.90 -3.46 -3.61
CA ILE A 183 1.34 -4.03 -2.33
C ILE A 183 0.27 -3.71 -1.30
N TYR A 184 -0.31 -4.74 -0.71
CA TYR A 184 -1.41 -4.64 0.24
C TYR A 184 -0.88 -4.87 1.65
N TYR A 185 -0.70 -3.78 2.38
CA TYR A 185 -0.12 -3.78 3.71
C TYR A 185 -1.17 -3.50 4.77
N ARG A 186 -1.34 -4.45 5.69
CA ARG A 186 -2.36 -4.45 6.73
C ARG A 186 -1.74 -4.31 8.10
N LEU A 187 -2.26 -3.39 8.90
CA LEU A 187 -1.91 -3.18 10.30
C LEU A 187 -3.15 -3.27 11.19
N VAL A 188 -3.05 -3.98 12.29
CA VAL A 188 -4.11 -4.06 13.29
C VAL A 188 -3.62 -3.50 14.61
N TYR A 189 -4.34 -2.53 15.12
CA TYR A 189 -4.11 -1.88 16.41
C TYR A 189 -5.17 -2.29 17.42
N SER A 190 -4.82 -2.31 18.71
CA SER A 190 -5.77 -2.53 19.80
C SER A 190 -5.50 -1.54 20.95
N THR A 191 -6.57 -0.97 21.47
CA THR A 191 -6.53 -0.17 22.70
C THR A 191 -6.54 -1.07 23.94
N ARG A 192 -6.31 -0.50 25.11
CA ARG A 192 -6.44 -1.19 26.41
C ARG A 192 -7.86 -1.72 26.66
N GLU A 193 -8.88 -1.05 26.10
CA GLU A 193 -10.29 -1.46 26.16
C GLU A 193 -10.66 -2.56 25.17
N LYS A 194 -9.66 -3.12 24.46
CA LYS A 194 -9.83 -4.15 23.43
C LYS A 194 -10.60 -3.69 22.17
N LYS A 195 -10.80 -2.41 21.98
CA LYS A 195 -11.26 -1.87 20.69
C LYS A 195 -10.14 -2.08 19.65
N ARG A 196 -10.49 -2.55 18.48
CA ARG A 196 -9.52 -2.88 17.42
C ARG A 196 -9.78 -2.06 16.18
N TRP A 197 -8.69 -1.65 15.57
CA TRP A 197 -8.67 -0.83 14.38
C TRP A 197 -7.77 -1.48 13.34
N GLU A 198 -8.27 -1.53 12.14
CA GLU A 198 -7.56 -2.05 10.99
C GLU A 198 -7.22 -0.91 10.05
N PHE A 199 -5.97 -0.89 9.61
CA PHE A 199 -5.50 0.00 8.56
C PHE A 199 -4.99 -0.86 7.41
N ILE A 200 -5.42 -0.55 6.19
CA ILE A 200 -4.91 -1.18 4.99
C ILE A 200 -4.35 -0.07 4.09
N LEU A 201 -3.06 -0.16 3.80
CA LEU A 201 -2.41 0.68 2.82
C LEU A 201 -2.25 -0.14 1.53
N VAL A 202 -2.74 0.39 0.43
CA VAL A 202 -2.49 -0.16 -0.90
C VAL A 202 -1.51 0.77 -1.60
N LEU A 203 -0.32 0.26 -1.89
CA LEU A 203 0.75 1.03 -2.52
C LEU A 203 1.08 0.41 -3.87
N GLU A 204 1.02 1.20 -4.93
CA GLU A 204 1.52 0.75 -6.23
C GLU A 204 3.04 0.50 -6.14
N GLU A 205 3.53 -0.59 -6.72
CA GLU A 205 4.97 -0.95 -6.72
C GLU A 205 5.82 0.21 -7.24
N ARG A 206 5.35 0.89 -8.29
CA ARG A 206 6.01 2.06 -8.89
C ARG A 206 6.21 3.19 -7.87
N LEU A 207 5.21 3.46 -7.02
CA LEU A 207 5.32 4.46 -5.97
C LEU A 207 6.44 4.11 -4.97
N ILE A 208 6.53 2.86 -4.53
CA ILE A 208 7.58 2.42 -3.60
C ILE A 208 8.95 2.54 -4.24
N ILE A 209 9.10 2.14 -5.49
CA ILE A 209 10.37 2.22 -6.23
C ILE A 209 10.82 3.67 -6.38
N ASN A 210 9.91 4.58 -6.78
CA ASN A 210 10.23 5.96 -7.04
C ASN A 210 10.42 6.81 -5.76
N THR A 211 9.94 6.34 -4.62
CA THR A 211 10.11 7.00 -3.31
C THR A 211 11.21 6.33 -2.49
N ILE A 212 10.89 5.24 -1.83
CA ILE A 212 11.80 4.54 -0.91
C ILE A 212 12.96 3.89 -1.67
N GLY A 213 12.70 3.28 -2.81
CA GLY A 213 13.73 2.73 -3.69
C GLY A 213 14.72 3.79 -4.17
N SER A 214 14.21 4.97 -4.53
CA SER A 214 15.06 6.11 -4.92
C SER A 214 15.92 6.62 -3.76
N VAL A 215 15.38 6.64 -2.54
CA VAL A 215 16.15 7.01 -1.33
C VAL A 215 17.28 6.03 -1.04
N LEU A 216 17.05 4.74 -1.33
CA LEU A 216 18.02 3.66 -1.15
C LEU A 216 18.96 3.48 -2.35
N ASP A 217 18.93 4.40 -3.33
CA ASP A 217 19.73 4.37 -4.57
C ASP A 217 19.63 3.01 -5.29
N MET A 218 18.40 2.49 -5.41
CA MET A 218 18.19 1.22 -6.08
C MET A 218 18.45 1.30 -7.58
N LYS A 219 19.31 0.41 -8.06
CA LYS A 219 19.53 0.19 -9.51
C LYS A 219 18.46 -0.70 -10.14
N SER A 220 17.77 -1.50 -9.34
CA SER A 220 16.73 -2.43 -9.79
C SER A 220 15.37 -1.73 -9.89
N LYS A 221 14.61 -2.06 -10.93
CA LYS A 221 13.21 -1.65 -11.10
C LYS A 221 12.22 -2.59 -10.38
N ALA A 222 12.69 -3.50 -9.55
CA ALA A 222 11.88 -4.46 -8.82
C ALA A 222 12.14 -4.34 -7.32
N ILE A 223 11.08 -4.46 -6.52
CA ILE A 223 11.17 -4.45 -5.04
C ILE A 223 11.88 -5.72 -4.58
N ASP A 224 12.96 -5.54 -3.83
CA ASP A 224 13.66 -6.59 -3.09
C ASP A 224 13.25 -6.59 -1.61
N VAL A 225 13.82 -7.50 -0.82
CA VAL A 225 13.54 -7.64 0.61
C VAL A 225 13.94 -6.40 1.40
N LEU A 226 15.05 -5.75 1.01
CA LEU A 226 15.53 -4.53 1.65
C LEU A 226 14.49 -3.40 1.51
N VAL A 227 14.07 -3.12 0.28
CA VAL A 227 13.09 -2.07 -0.02
C VAL A 227 11.73 -2.39 0.56
N MET A 228 11.29 -3.66 0.51
CA MET A 228 10.03 -4.06 1.12
C MET A 228 10.04 -3.81 2.63
N ASN A 229 11.11 -4.14 3.34
CA ASN A 229 11.21 -3.87 4.77
C ASN A 229 11.27 -2.37 5.07
N ALA A 230 12.02 -1.60 4.27
CA ALA A 230 12.03 -0.14 4.41
C ALA A 230 10.63 0.46 4.17
N ALA A 231 9.93 0.00 3.13
CA ALA A 231 8.57 0.43 2.82
C ALA A 231 7.58 0.11 3.94
N ARG A 232 7.65 -1.09 4.50
CA ARG A 232 6.81 -1.51 5.64
C ARG A 232 7.01 -0.60 6.86
N TYR A 233 8.26 -0.38 7.27
CA TYR A 233 8.54 0.45 8.45
C TYR A 233 8.17 1.91 8.23
N THR A 234 8.46 2.48 7.07
CA THR A 234 8.04 3.84 6.70
C THR A 234 6.50 3.94 6.69
N SER A 235 5.81 2.96 6.12
CA SER A 235 4.35 2.90 6.09
C SER A 235 3.75 2.79 7.49
N ARG A 236 4.37 2.02 8.38
CA ARG A 236 3.96 1.91 9.78
C ARG A 236 4.06 3.25 10.50
N GLN A 237 5.17 3.97 10.34
CA GLN A 237 5.35 5.30 10.93
C GLN A 237 4.35 6.31 10.36
N PHE A 238 4.07 6.23 9.04
CA PHE A 238 3.02 7.02 8.42
C PHE A 238 1.65 6.78 9.08
N VAL A 239 1.27 5.53 9.34
CA VAL A 239 0.03 5.19 10.04
C VAL A 239 0.05 5.68 11.50
N GLU A 240 1.18 5.54 12.20
CA GLU A 240 1.33 6.08 13.58
C GLU A 240 1.12 7.59 13.61
N TYR A 241 1.66 8.34 12.62
CA TYR A 241 1.44 9.78 12.49
C TYR A 241 -0.05 10.10 12.27
N ILE A 242 -0.70 9.49 11.26
CA ILE A 242 -2.13 9.73 11.01
C ILE A 242 -2.98 9.34 12.23
N LYS A 243 -2.65 8.21 12.87
CA LYS A 243 -3.32 7.73 14.09
C LYS A 243 -3.27 8.75 15.22
N SER A 244 -2.22 9.55 15.33
CA SER A 244 -2.06 10.55 16.41
C SER A 244 -3.12 11.65 16.40
N PHE A 245 -3.76 11.89 15.26
CA PHE A 245 -4.88 12.83 15.16
C PHE A 245 -6.17 12.31 15.79
N PHE A 246 -6.29 11.00 16.03
CA PHE A 246 -7.46 10.38 16.63
C PHE A 246 -7.23 10.11 18.12
N PRO A 247 -7.89 10.82 19.06
CA PRO A 247 -7.70 10.61 20.49
C PRO A 247 -7.92 9.16 20.93
N ALA A 248 -8.94 8.52 20.36
CA ALA A 248 -9.27 7.11 20.64
C ALA A 248 -8.16 6.11 20.22
N LEU A 249 -7.30 6.50 19.31
CA LEU A 249 -6.23 5.65 18.73
C LEU A 249 -4.83 6.00 19.23
N ALA A 250 -4.65 7.18 19.82
CA ALA A 250 -3.33 7.70 20.19
C ALA A 250 -2.51 6.73 21.07
N GLU A 251 -3.17 5.98 21.96
CA GLU A 251 -2.53 4.98 22.84
C GLU A 251 -2.68 3.52 22.36
N ALA A 252 -3.21 3.28 21.16
CA ALA A 252 -3.36 1.94 20.64
C ALA A 252 -2.01 1.35 20.19
N ASP A 253 -1.78 0.07 20.51
CA ASP A 253 -0.57 -0.68 20.12
C ASP A 253 -0.83 -1.58 18.92
N VAL A 254 0.17 -1.73 18.06
CA VAL A 254 0.15 -2.73 16.98
C VAL A 254 0.03 -4.13 17.58
N LYS A 255 -0.91 -4.91 17.08
CA LYS A 255 -1.16 -6.30 17.47
C LYS A 255 -0.90 -7.28 16.35
N ASP A 256 -1.04 -6.85 15.12
CA ASP A 256 -0.73 -7.68 13.96
C ASP A 256 -0.30 -6.82 12.77
N GLU A 257 0.53 -7.40 11.92
CA GLU A 257 1.07 -6.81 10.71
C GLU A 257 1.13 -7.89 9.62
N GLN A 258 0.56 -7.61 8.45
CA GLN A 258 0.44 -8.58 7.37
C GLN A 258 0.73 -7.94 6.01
N LEU A 259 1.32 -8.74 5.10
CA LEU A 259 1.29 -8.49 3.67
C LEU A 259 0.24 -9.42 3.06
N LEU A 260 -0.72 -8.85 2.35
CA LEU A 260 -1.83 -9.59 1.75
C LEU A 260 -1.62 -9.77 0.26
N THR A 261 -2.05 -10.90 -0.29
CA THR A 261 -2.28 -11.01 -1.73
C THR A 261 -3.53 -10.21 -2.11
N TYR A 262 -3.73 -9.91 -3.40
CA TYR A 262 -4.93 -9.20 -3.83
C TYR A 262 -6.21 -9.95 -3.43
N GLU A 263 -6.25 -11.27 -3.57
CA GLU A 263 -7.41 -12.09 -3.22
C GLU A 263 -7.70 -12.09 -1.70
N GLN A 264 -6.65 -12.00 -0.87
CA GLN A 264 -6.81 -11.85 0.59
C GLN A 264 -7.31 -10.45 0.93
N PHE A 265 -6.78 -9.44 0.26
CA PHE A 265 -7.23 -8.05 0.42
C PHE A 265 -8.72 -7.90 0.04
N GLU A 266 -9.16 -8.41 -1.12
CA GLU A 266 -10.57 -8.38 -1.52
C GLU A 266 -11.48 -8.94 -0.43
N LYS A 267 -11.17 -10.12 0.09
CA LYS A 267 -11.97 -10.79 1.15
C LYS A 267 -12.03 -9.96 2.44
N VAL A 268 -10.89 -9.39 2.86
CA VAL A 268 -10.81 -8.56 4.07
C VAL A 268 -11.57 -7.26 3.86
N PHE A 269 -11.41 -6.63 2.71
CA PHE A 269 -12.04 -5.37 2.35
C PHE A 269 -13.57 -5.49 2.30
N GLU A 270 -14.09 -6.54 1.68
CA GLU A 270 -15.53 -6.85 1.65
C GLU A 270 -16.10 -7.15 3.05
N LYS A 271 -15.36 -7.94 3.86
CA LYS A 271 -15.79 -8.34 5.20
C LYS A 271 -15.91 -7.16 6.16
N HIS A 272 -14.97 -6.22 6.12
CA HIS A 272 -14.84 -5.18 7.15
C HIS A 272 -15.43 -3.83 6.74
N SER A 273 -15.77 -3.62 5.46
CA SER A 273 -16.39 -2.38 4.94
C SER A 273 -15.76 -1.12 5.54
N PRO A 274 -14.59 -0.64 5.05
CA PRO A 274 -13.85 0.43 5.66
C PRO A 274 -14.69 1.68 5.92
N GLN A 275 -14.57 2.28 7.09
CA GLN A 275 -15.21 3.55 7.44
C GLN A 275 -14.60 4.72 6.67
N TYR A 276 -13.29 4.63 6.42
CA TYR A 276 -12.54 5.56 5.59
C TYR A 276 -11.82 4.78 4.51
N SER A 277 -11.99 5.21 3.27
CA SER A 277 -11.42 4.54 2.11
C SER A 277 -11.07 5.59 1.07
N LEU A 278 -9.83 6.09 1.13
CA LEU A 278 -9.34 7.22 0.35
C LEU A 278 -8.36 6.72 -0.72
N LEU A 279 -8.48 7.23 -1.94
CA LEU A 279 -7.60 6.94 -3.06
C LEU A 279 -6.92 8.22 -3.54
N PHE A 280 -5.61 8.11 -3.75
CA PHE A 280 -4.76 9.23 -4.14
C PHE A 280 -3.98 8.89 -5.42
N ASP A 281 -3.84 9.88 -6.29
CA ASP A 281 -2.83 9.92 -7.35
C ASP A 281 -1.65 10.76 -6.86
N THR A 282 -0.48 10.17 -6.84
CA THR A 282 0.74 10.83 -6.35
C THR A 282 1.65 11.33 -7.48
N GLY A 283 1.24 11.13 -8.74
CA GLY A 283 2.08 11.37 -9.91
C GLY A 283 3.13 10.27 -10.14
N GLU A 284 3.61 9.63 -9.06
CA GLU A 284 4.59 8.53 -9.11
C GLU A 284 3.95 7.15 -8.95
N GLY A 285 2.65 7.10 -8.69
CA GLY A 285 1.84 5.90 -8.55
C GLY A 285 0.62 6.15 -7.69
N TYR A 286 -0.29 5.17 -7.64
CA TYR A 286 -1.49 5.26 -6.81
C TYR A 286 -1.24 4.78 -5.39
N PHE A 287 -1.96 5.40 -4.46
CA PHE A 287 -1.96 5.05 -3.04
C PHE A 287 -3.38 5.04 -2.50
N ALA A 288 -3.77 3.99 -1.79
CA ALA A 288 -5.03 3.97 -1.06
C ALA A 288 -4.80 3.78 0.44
N TYR A 289 -5.60 4.50 1.23
CA TYR A 289 -5.62 4.44 2.68
C TYR A 289 -7.01 4.06 3.16
N CYS A 290 -7.10 2.91 3.82
CA CYS A 290 -8.36 2.37 4.32
C CYS A 290 -8.27 2.16 5.82
N MET A 291 -9.34 2.52 6.57
CA MET A 291 -9.43 2.34 8.02
C MET A 291 -10.79 1.77 8.38
N ALA A 292 -10.81 0.76 9.22
CA ALA A 292 -12.02 0.12 9.74
C ALA A 292 -11.90 -0.20 11.24
N THR A 293 -13.04 -0.27 11.93
CA THR A 293 -13.13 -0.95 13.23
C THR A 293 -13.41 -2.43 13.02
N ILE A 294 -12.75 -3.29 13.80
CA ILE A 294 -12.94 -4.74 13.72
C ILE A 294 -13.18 -5.34 15.10
N ASP A 295 -14.00 -6.38 15.16
CA ASP A 295 -14.37 -7.02 16.44
C ASP A 295 -13.32 -8.06 16.87
N GLU A 296 -12.69 -8.75 15.91
CA GLU A 296 -11.76 -9.84 16.16
C GLU A 296 -10.39 -9.59 15.52
N LEU A 297 -9.35 -10.21 16.07
CA LEU A 297 -8.04 -10.24 15.41
C LEU A 297 -8.12 -11.09 14.14
N PRO A 298 -7.28 -10.74 13.13
CA PRO A 298 -7.20 -11.54 11.91
C PRO A 298 -6.92 -13.01 12.20
N ASP A 299 -7.65 -13.89 11.53
CA ASP A 299 -7.34 -15.31 11.53
C ASP A 299 -6.19 -15.64 10.57
N LYS A 300 -5.70 -16.90 10.61
CA LYS A 300 -4.58 -17.34 9.78
C LYS A 300 -4.92 -17.39 8.28
N GLU A 301 -6.20 -17.43 7.94
CA GLU A 301 -6.66 -17.49 6.54
C GLU A 301 -6.71 -16.11 5.90
N SER A 302 -6.89 -15.05 6.69
CA SER A 302 -6.96 -13.68 6.21
C SER A 302 -5.60 -13.07 5.83
N GLY A 303 -4.50 -13.73 6.15
CA GLY A 303 -3.13 -13.30 5.82
C GLY A 303 -2.09 -13.91 6.76
N ASN A 304 -0.82 -13.81 6.40
CA ASN A 304 0.27 -14.30 7.23
C ASN A 304 0.85 -13.15 8.05
N SER A 305 0.72 -13.22 9.39
CA SER A 305 1.36 -12.25 10.29
C SER A 305 2.87 -12.27 10.11
N ILE A 306 3.45 -11.09 9.91
CA ILE A 306 4.90 -10.88 9.77
C ILE A 306 5.56 -10.36 11.06
N MET A 307 4.80 -10.26 12.16
CA MET A 307 5.32 -9.93 13.50
C MET A 307 5.90 -11.13 14.24
N THR A 308 5.90 -12.30 13.64
CA THR A 308 6.33 -13.57 14.28
C THR A 308 7.77 -13.92 13.90
N GLU A 309 8.31 -14.94 14.57
CA GLU A 309 9.55 -15.62 14.14
C GLU A 309 9.48 -15.96 12.64
N ASN A 310 10.55 -15.71 11.89
CA ASN A 310 10.63 -15.84 10.42
C ASN A 310 9.87 -14.78 9.60
N ALA A 311 9.72 -13.55 10.11
CA ALA A 311 9.12 -12.44 9.39
C ALA A 311 9.72 -12.27 7.99
N MET A 312 11.03 -12.43 7.85
CA MET A 312 11.76 -12.25 6.61
C MET A 312 11.45 -13.34 5.59
N ALA A 313 11.47 -14.61 5.99
CA ALA A 313 11.09 -15.71 5.08
C ALA A 313 9.65 -15.53 4.55
N LYS A 314 8.77 -14.90 5.33
CA LYS A 314 7.41 -14.56 4.89
C LYS A 314 7.39 -13.42 3.89
N VAL A 315 8.22 -12.39 4.08
CA VAL A 315 8.39 -11.30 3.11
C VAL A 315 8.97 -11.82 1.81
N GLU A 316 10.00 -12.66 1.85
CA GLU A 316 10.58 -13.29 0.66
C GLU A 316 9.57 -14.16 -0.09
N LYS A 317 8.84 -15.00 0.65
CA LYS A 317 7.77 -15.81 0.08
C LYS A 317 6.70 -14.96 -0.60
N TYR A 318 6.30 -13.86 0.03
CA TYR A 318 5.34 -12.92 -0.54
C TYR A 318 5.86 -12.30 -1.84
N LEU A 319 7.11 -11.83 -1.85
CA LEU A 319 7.73 -11.25 -3.05
C LEU A 319 7.89 -12.29 -4.17
N ALA A 320 8.29 -13.52 -3.84
CA ALA A 320 8.38 -14.61 -4.82
C ALA A 320 7.02 -14.94 -5.45
N GLN A 321 5.98 -15.08 -4.62
CA GLN A 321 4.61 -15.33 -5.09
C GLN A 321 4.08 -14.20 -5.97
N ASN A 322 4.35 -12.93 -5.63
CA ASN A 322 3.94 -11.80 -6.44
C ASN A 322 4.67 -11.77 -7.79
N ARG A 323 5.98 -12.06 -7.82
CA ARG A 323 6.75 -12.15 -9.07
C ARG A 323 6.23 -13.26 -9.99
N GLU A 324 5.93 -14.44 -9.44
CA GLU A 324 5.36 -15.56 -10.22
C GLU A 324 3.97 -15.18 -10.78
N LYS A 325 3.10 -14.57 -9.97
CA LYS A 325 1.78 -14.09 -10.41
C LYS A 325 1.89 -13.00 -11.47
N LYS A 326 2.81 -12.06 -11.32
CA LYS A 326 3.08 -11.00 -12.27
C LYS A 326 3.54 -11.57 -13.60
N ALA A 327 4.54 -12.45 -13.62
CA ALA A 327 5.02 -13.12 -14.81
C ALA A 327 3.92 -13.93 -15.52
N ALA A 328 3.03 -14.58 -14.75
CA ALA A 328 1.88 -15.30 -15.30
C ALA A 328 0.80 -14.36 -15.86
N ALA A 329 0.67 -13.15 -15.34
CA ALA A 329 -0.33 -12.15 -15.74
C ALA A 329 0.11 -11.28 -16.93
N GLU A 330 1.42 -11.03 -17.11
CA GLU A 330 1.97 -10.15 -18.17
C GLU A 330 1.50 -10.50 -19.59
N ASN A 331 1.15 -11.76 -19.85
CA ASN A 331 0.68 -12.24 -21.16
C ASN A 331 -0.85 -12.45 -21.22
N ARG A 332 -1.60 -12.16 -20.14
CA ARG A 332 -3.05 -12.36 -20.10
C ARG A 332 -3.80 -11.11 -20.50
N LYS A 333 -4.87 -11.29 -21.28
CA LYS A 333 -5.80 -10.21 -21.56
C LYS A 333 -6.59 -9.83 -20.31
N LYS A 334 -6.80 -8.53 -20.11
CA LYS A 334 -7.55 -7.98 -18.96
C LYS A 334 -9.03 -7.89 -19.29
N VAL A 335 -9.86 -8.52 -18.49
CA VAL A 335 -11.32 -8.51 -18.62
C VAL A 335 -11.94 -7.89 -17.38
N LEU A 336 -12.70 -6.81 -17.54
CA LEU A 336 -13.53 -6.23 -16.50
C LEU A 336 -14.96 -6.73 -16.66
N ILE A 337 -15.53 -7.31 -15.60
CA ILE A 337 -16.93 -7.75 -15.54
C ILE A 337 -17.70 -6.77 -14.68
N VAL A 338 -18.77 -6.19 -15.22
CA VAL A 338 -19.60 -5.19 -14.56
C VAL A 338 -21.03 -5.72 -14.45
N ASP A 339 -21.47 -6.01 -13.22
CA ASP A 339 -22.78 -6.59 -12.93
C ASP A 339 -23.16 -6.29 -11.49
N ASP A 340 -24.41 -5.95 -11.18
CA ASP A 340 -24.85 -5.69 -9.80
C ASP A 340 -25.08 -6.97 -8.98
N SER A 341 -25.08 -8.13 -9.65
CA SER A 341 -25.21 -9.44 -9.03
C SER A 341 -23.87 -10.04 -8.63
N ASN A 342 -23.56 -10.07 -7.34
CA ASN A 342 -22.37 -10.74 -6.81
C ASN A 342 -22.26 -12.21 -7.24
N PHE A 343 -23.40 -12.90 -7.39
CA PHE A 343 -23.41 -14.27 -7.89
C PHE A 343 -22.88 -14.35 -9.32
N MET A 344 -23.31 -13.45 -10.22
CA MET A 344 -22.87 -13.42 -11.60
C MET A 344 -21.37 -13.05 -11.67
N LEU A 345 -20.94 -12.06 -10.91
CA LEU A 345 -19.53 -11.67 -10.83
C LEU A 345 -18.64 -12.84 -10.40
N THR A 346 -19.03 -13.57 -9.35
CA THR A 346 -18.28 -14.73 -8.86
C THR A 346 -18.23 -15.84 -9.90
N LEU A 347 -19.37 -16.18 -10.50
CA LEU A 347 -19.47 -17.22 -11.54
C LEU A 347 -18.55 -16.91 -12.73
N MET A 348 -18.64 -15.69 -13.26
CA MET A 348 -17.84 -15.27 -14.42
C MET A 348 -16.35 -15.14 -14.08
N LYS A 349 -16.02 -14.65 -12.89
CA LYS A 349 -14.62 -14.58 -12.40
C LYS A 349 -14.03 -16.00 -12.33
N ASP A 350 -14.73 -16.95 -11.74
CA ASP A 350 -14.26 -18.33 -11.63
C ASP A 350 -14.09 -19.01 -13.00
N LEU A 351 -14.98 -18.72 -13.93
CA LEU A 351 -14.92 -19.24 -15.30
C LEU A 351 -13.70 -18.72 -16.08
N LEU A 352 -13.34 -17.44 -15.92
CA LEU A 352 -12.38 -16.76 -16.76
C LEU A 352 -10.97 -16.62 -16.14
N LYS A 353 -10.82 -16.73 -14.81
CA LYS A 353 -9.56 -16.44 -14.06
C LYS A 353 -8.33 -17.25 -14.50
N ASN A 354 -8.52 -18.42 -15.12
CA ASN A 354 -7.42 -19.26 -15.56
C ASN A 354 -6.75 -18.74 -16.85
N ASP A 355 -7.55 -18.09 -17.73
CA ASP A 355 -7.12 -17.66 -19.06
C ASP A 355 -6.93 -16.14 -19.16
N TYR A 356 -7.61 -15.38 -18.31
CA TYR A 356 -7.66 -13.93 -18.32
C TYR A 356 -7.29 -13.32 -16.95
N GLU A 357 -6.81 -12.08 -16.95
CA GLU A 357 -6.76 -11.25 -15.75
C GLU A 357 -8.14 -10.62 -15.54
N VAL A 358 -8.89 -11.11 -14.56
CA VAL A 358 -10.28 -10.73 -14.34
C VAL A 358 -10.41 -9.74 -13.20
N GLN A 359 -11.08 -8.62 -13.47
CA GLN A 359 -11.53 -7.65 -12.48
C GLN A 359 -13.07 -7.61 -12.47
N THR A 360 -13.65 -7.24 -11.35
CA THR A 360 -15.11 -7.17 -11.19
C THR A 360 -15.53 -5.81 -10.64
N ALA A 361 -16.69 -5.33 -11.04
CA ALA A 361 -17.30 -4.10 -10.55
C ALA A 361 -18.80 -4.30 -10.34
N THR A 362 -19.32 -3.88 -9.18
CA THR A 362 -20.73 -4.04 -8.79
C THR A 362 -21.61 -2.85 -9.16
N SER A 363 -21.01 -1.78 -9.72
CA SER A 363 -21.73 -0.55 -10.05
C SER A 363 -21.04 0.23 -11.17
N GLY A 364 -21.79 1.15 -11.80
CA GLY A 364 -21.22 2.04 -12.83
C GLY A 364 -20.03 2.86 -12.32
N LEU A 365 -20.10 3.36 -11.10
CA LEU A 365 -19.00 4.14 -10.51
C LEU A 365 -17.73 3.30 -10.30
N SER A 366 -17.86 2.08 -9.77
CA SER A 366 -16.74 1.15 -9.62
C SER A 366 -16.19 0.71 -10.98
N ALA A 367 -17.05 0.54 -11.99
CA ALA A 367 -16.64 0.22 -13.34
C ALA A 367 -15.76 1.33 -13.96
N ILE A 368 -16.21 2.58 -13.92
CA ILE A 368 -15.43 3.71 -14.44
C ILE A 368 -14.08 3.85 -13.72
N ARG A 369 -14.04 3.69 -12.39
CA ARG A 369 -12.78 3.66 -11.64
C ARG A 369 -11.85 2.52 -12.08
N SER A 370 -12.38 1.31 -12.20
CA SER A 370 -11.60 0.15 -12.64
C SER A 370 -11.03 0.35 -14.05
N ILE A 371 -11.81 0.98 -14.95
CA ILE A 371 -11.36 1.34 -16.31
C ILE A 371 -10.22 2.35 -16.24
N ALA A 372 -10.38 3.43 -15.46
CA ALA A 372 -9.37 4.46 -15.32
C ALA A 372 -8.06 3.96 -14.68
N LEU A 373 -8.15 3.08 -13.70
CA LEU A 373 -7.00 2.56 -12.98
C LEU A 373 -6.29 1.39 -13.68
N GLY A 374 -7.03 0.53 -14.39
CA GLY A 374 -6.53 -0.75 -14.90
C GLY A 374 -6.53 -0.90 -16.42
N ARG A 375 -7.23 -0.03 -17.17
CA ARG A 375 -7.42 -0.08 -18.63
C ARG A 375 -7.60 -1.51 -19.14
N PRO A 376 -8.81 -2.10 -19.03
CA PRO A 376 -9.07 -3.47 -19.49
C PRO A 376 -9.03 -3.57 -21.01
N ASP A 377 -8.69 -4.75 -21.55
CA ASP A 377 -8.80 -5.05 -22.98
C ASP A 377 -10.26 -5.27 -23.41
N LEU A 378 -11.10 -5.74 -22.46
CA LEU A 378 -12.52 -6.03 -22.67
C LEU A 378 -13.32 -5.71 -21.41
N VAL A 379 -14.45 -5.02 -21.59
CA VAL A 379 -15.48 -4.83 -20.56
C VAL A 379 -16.70 -5.69 -20.90
N LEU A 380 -17.05 -6.62 -20.02
CA LEU A 380 -18.32 -7.34 -20.06
C LEU A 380 -19.28 -6.56 -19.19
N LEU A 381 -20.31 -5.96 -19.78
CA LEU A 381 -21.15 -4.95 -19.13
C LEU A 381 -22.61 -5.40 -19.07
N ASP A 382 -23.15 -5.50 -17.87
CA ASP A 382 -24.59 -5.68 -17.75
C ASP A 382 -25.32 -4.40 -18.19
N TYR A 383 -26.40 -4.61 -18.90
CA TYR A 383 -27.26 -3.52 -19.37
C TYR A 383 -28.14 -2.95 -18.24
N GLU A 384 -28.70 -3.84 -17.40
CA GLU A 384 -29.64 -3.46 -16.34
C GLU A 384 -28.98 -3.43 -14.97
N MET A 385 -28.52 -2.28 -14.58
CA MET A 385 -27.97 -2.03 -13.24
C MET A 385 -28.69 -0.88 -12.55
N PRO A 386 -28.80 -0.89 -11.20
CA PRO A 386 -29.33 0.23 -10.43
C PRO A 386 -28.47 1.50 -10.62
N VAL A 387 -29.13 2.65 -10.56
CA VAL A 387 -28.52 4.00 -10.57
C VAL A 387 -27.91 4.40 -11.91
N CYS A 388 -27.07 3.55 -12.53
CA CYS A 388 -26.42 3.83 -13.81
C CYS A 388 -26.54 2.59 -14.70
N LYS A 389 -27.23 2.72 -15.83
CA LYS A 389 -27.41 1.65 -16.80
C LYS A 389 -26.18 1.45 -17.65
N GLY A 390 -26.02 0.26 -18.24
CA GLY A 390 -24.87 -0.07 -19.07
C GLY A 390 -24.69 0.83 -20.29
N ASP A 391 -25.76 1.32 -20.90
CA ASP A 391 -25.69 2.29 -22.01
C ASP A 391 -25.03 3.60 -21.59
N GLN A 392 -25.34 4.12 -20.40
CA GLN A 392 -24.71 5.34 -19.85
C GLN A 392 -23.21 5.15 -19.58
N ILE A 393 -22.82 3.97 -19.10
CA ILE A 393 -21.40 3.64 -18.89
C ILE A 393 -20.67 3.58 -20.23
N LEU A 394 -21.28 2.95 -21.26
CA LEU A 394 -20.70 2.91 -22.59
C LEU A 394 -20.56 4.31 -23.19
N GLU A 395 -21.54 5.19 -23.02
CA GLU A 395 -21.44 6.59 -23.43
C GLU A 395 -20.28 7.30 -22.76
N MET A 396 -20.09 7.11 -21.43
CA MET A 396 -18.94 7.69 -20.69
C MET A 396 -17.61 7.18 -21.23
N ILE A 397 -17.50 5.87 -21.50
CA ILE A 397 -16.27 5.27 -22.07
C ILE A 397 -15.99 5.86 -23.45
N ARG A 398 -16.99 6.03 -24.31
CA ARG A 398 -16.82 6.56 -25.68
C ARG A 398 -16.58 8.06 -25.72
N ALA A 399 -17.01 8.81 -24.71
CA ALA A 399 -16.78 10.24 -24.59
C ALA A 399 -15.34 10.61 -24.20
N ASP A 400 -14.61 9.71 -23.58
CA ASP A 400 -13.23 9.93 -23.16
C ASP A 400 -12.26 9.39 -24.22
N ALA A 401 -11.38 10.26 -24.72
CA ALA A 401 -10.41 9.91 -25.77
C ALA A 401 -9.43 8.80 -25.36
N ASP A 402 -9.11 8.70 -24.07
CA ASP A 402 -8.18 7.71 -23.53
C ASP A 402 -8.82 6.32 -23.40
N PHE A 403 -10.16 6.23 -23.38
CA PHE A 403 -10.89 5.00 -23.15
C PHE A 403 -11.78 4.57 -24.32
N ALA A 404 -11.97 5.44 -25.32
CA ALA A 404 -12.90 5.24 -26.44
C ALA A 404 -12.65 3.97 -27.27
N ASP A 405 -11.42 3.46 -27.29
CA ASP A 405 -10.99 2.25 -28.00
C ASP A 405 -11.15 0.96 -27.18
N ILE A 406 -11.50 1.06 -25.89
CA ILE A 406 -11.76 -0.12 -25.04
C ILE A 406 -12.94 -0.88 -25.60
N SER A 407 -12.77 -2.20 -25.74
CA SER A 407 -13.84 -3.08 -26.20
C SER A 407 -14.92 -3.25 -25.16
N VAL A 408 -16.18 -3.09 -25.55
CA VAL A 408 -17.31 -3.28 -24.66
C VAL A 408 -18.30 -4.28 -25.27
N VAL A 409 -18.56 -5.35 -24.54
CA VAL A 409 -19.54 -6.39 -24.88
C VAL A 409 -20.61 -6.40 -23.80
N PHE A 410 -21.87 -6.22 -24.20
CA PHE A 410 -22.98 -6.35 -23.26
C PHE A 410 -23.22 -7.79 -22.88
N LEU A 411 -23.40 -8.05 -21.59
CA LEU A 411 -23.79 -9.34 -21.03
C LEU A 411 -25.12 -9.14 -20.28
N THR A 412 -26.25 -9.53 -20.85
CA THR A 412 -27.58 -9.17 -20.32
C THR A 412 -28.56 -10.35 -20.30
N GLY A 413 -29.45 -10.31 -19.30
CA GLY A 413 -30.53 -11.30 -19.16
C GLY A 413 -31.68 -11.15 -20.18
N LYS A 414 -31.81 -9.96 -20.81
CA LYS A 414 -32.89 -9.72 -21.79
C LYS A 414 -32.41 -10.02 -23.21
N ALA A 415 -33.02 -11.03 -23.80
CA ALA A 415 -32.78 -11.43 -25.18
C ALA A 415 -33.91 -10.97 -26.13
N ASP A 416 -34.80 -10.02 -25.69
CA ASP A 416 -35.86 -9.54 -26.57
C ASP A 416 -35.30 -8.57 -27.64
N LYS A 417 -35.93 -8.61 -28.82
CA LYS A 417 -35.50 -7.89 -29.99
C LYS A 417 -35.46 -6.34 -29.81
N GLU A 418 -36.34 -5.81 -28.96
CA GLU A 418 -36.39 -4.35 -28.72
C GLU A 418 -35.23 -3.87 -27.84
N SER A 419 -34.91 -4.61 -26.78
CA SER A 419 -33.78 -4.31 -25.91
C SER A 419 -32.46 -4.45 -26.65
N VAL A 420 -32.29 -5.51 -27.45
CA VAL A 420 -31.09 -5.68 -28.30
C VAL A 420 -30.96 -4.56 -29.32
N LYS A 421 -32.08 -4.11 -29.96
CA LYS A 421 -32.02 -3.01 -30.92
C LYS A 421 -31.57 -1.68 -30.28
N LYS A 422 -32.09 -1.38 -29.08
CA LYS A 422 -31.67 -0.17 -28.33
C LYS A 422 -30.19 -0.23 -27.97
N VAL A 423 -29.70 -1.36 -27.49
CA VAL A 423 -28.28 -1.55 -27.13
C VAL A 423 -27.36 -1.38 -28.34
N LEU A 424 -27.77 -1.86 -29.53
CA LEU A 424 -27.01 -1.72 -30.77
C LEU A 424 -26.88 -0.26 -31.26
N GLU A 425 -27.80 0.63 -30.87
CA GLU A 425 -27.70 2.07 -31.19
C GLU A 425 -26.45 2.72 -30.58
N PHE A 426 -25.96 2.22 -29.43
CA PHE A 426 -24.75 2.69 -28.77
C PHE A 426 -23.45 2.11 -29.34
N LYS A 427 -23.53 1.27 -30.37
CA LYS A 427 -22.38 0.64 -31.07
C LYS A 427 -21.42 -0.09 -30.13
N PRO A 428 -21.89 -1.05 -29.31
CA PRO A 428 -21.00 -1.92 -28.56
C PRO A 428 -20.21 -2.82 -29.53
N ASP A 429 -19.10 -3.38 -29.07
CA ASP A 429 -18.31 -4.33 -29.84
C ASP A 429 -18.94 -5.73 -29.91
N GLY A 430 -19.92 -6.01 -29.06
CA GLY A 430 -20.66 -7.27 -29.06
C GLY A 430 -21.82 -7.30 -28.07
N TYR A 431 -22.53 -8.44 -28.11
CA TYR A 431 -23.66 -8.72 -27.24
C TYR A 431 -23.71 -10.21 -26.90
N LEU A 432 -23.85 -10.54 -25.63
CA LEU A 432 -23.99 -11.90 -25.12
C LEU A 432 -25.18 -11.99 -24.17
N SER A 433 -25.90 -13.14 -24.24
CA SER A 433 -27.00 -13.41 -23.32
C SER A 433 -26.52 -14.13 -22.07
N LYS A 434 -26.92 -13.66 -20.87
CA LYS A 434 -26.69 -14.35 -19.58
C LYS A 434 -27.40 -15.72 -19.52
N ALA A 435 -28.35 -16.00 -20.43
CA ALA A 435 -29.01 -17.29 -20.51
C ALA A 435 -28.16 -18.37 -21.20
N LEU A 436 -27.03 -18.02 -21.80
CA LEU A 436 -26.10 -19.00 -22.35
C LEU A 436 -25.42 -19.77 -21.21
N GLU A 437 -25.06 -21.03 -21.50
CA GLU A 437 -24.20 -21.80 -20.60
C GLU A 437 -22.85 -21.09 -20.41
N PRO A 438 -22.30 -21.10 -19.18
CA PRO A 438 -21.05 -20.39 -18.87
C PRO A 438 -19.92 -20.67 -19.86
N GLU A 439 -19.72 -21.93 -20.25
CA GLU A 439 -18.70 -22.33 -21.22
C GLU A 439 -18.98 -21.80 -22.64
N ALA A 440 -20.24 -21.54 -22.98
CA ALA A 440 -20.57 -20.88 -24.23
C ALA A 440 -20.21 -19.40 -24.22
N ILE A 441 -20.44 -18.73 -23.10
CA ILE A 441 -20.01 -17.33 -22.87
C ILE A 441 -18.47 -17.25 -23.00
N LYS A 442 -17.74 -18.15 -22.33
CA LYS A 442 -16.27 -18.21 -22.43
C LYS A 442 -15.81 -18.36 -23.87
N ARG A 443 -16.37 -19.29 -24.63
CA ARG A 443 -16.02 -19.50 -26.04
C ARG A 443 -16.26 -18.25 -26.90
N GLU A 444 -17.29 -17.49 -26.65
CA GLU A 444 -17.52 -16.25 -27.39
C GLU A 444 -16.50 -15.16 -27.04
N ILE A 445 -16.05 -15.09 -25.77
CA ILE A 445 -14.97 -14.19 -25.33
C ILE A 445 -13.65 -14.63 -25.99
N ASP A 446 -13.32 -15.92 -26.00
CA ASP A 446 -12.12 -16.44 -26.66
C ASP A 446 -12.12 -16.08 -28.14
N ARG A 447 -13.23 -16.28 -28.87
CA ARG A 447 -13.42 -15.88 -30.26
C ARG A 447 -13.32 -14.37 -30.47
N PHE A 448 -13.80 -13.59 -29.52
CA PHE A 448 -13.69 -12.13 -29.58
C PHE A 448 -12.22 -11.69 -29.63
N PHE A 449 -11.38 -12.24 -28.74
CA PHE A 449 -9.96 -11.94 -28.72
C PHE A 449 -9.20 -12.52 -29.94
N GLU A 450 -9.61 -13.66 -30.48
CA GLU A 450 -9.04 -14.23 -31.70
C GLU A 450 -9.27 -13.34 -32.94
N ARG A 451 -10.44 -12.71 -33.06
CA ARG A 451 -10.78 -11.80 -34.18
C ARG A 451 -10.05 -10.44 -34.11
N LYS A 452 -9.57 -10.05 -32.95
CA LYS A 452 -8.85 -8.79 -32.74
C LYS A 452 -7.31 -8.94 -32.83
N LYS A 453 -6.81 -10.14 -33.01
CA LYS A 453 -5.40 -10.39 -33.37
C LYS A 453 -5.16 -10.06 -34.82
#